data_2c855ac5b86f20ebb7c0bf7e49a8ec22
#
_entry.id   2c855ac5b86f20ebb7c0bf7e49a8ec22
#
_cell.length_a   1.000
_cell.length_b   1.000
_cell.length_c   1.000
_cell.angle_alpha   90.00
_cell.angle_beta   90.00
_cell.angle_gamma   90.00
#
_symmetry.space_group_name_H-M   'P 1'
#
loop_
_entity.id
_entity.type
_entity.pdbx_description
1 polymer ?
#
loop_
_entity_poly.entity_id
_entity_poly.type
_entity_poly.pdbx_seq_one_letter_code
_entity_poly.pdbx_strand_id
1 'polypeptide(L)'
;MMDFENEKNITIFTHPLIQHKISILRDKKTGTNEFRKLVEEIAMLEGFEALSDLPTEDVEIETPIETCMTPMISGRKLAIVPILRAGLGMVNGILALVPSAKVGHIGMYRNEETHEPVPYYCKLPHPIEERTIVVTDPMLATGGSAVDAIDQIKKVGGKQIKFMCIIAAPEGVEKLHKAHPDVQIYIGHLDRELNADAYICPGLGDAGDRIFGTK
;
A
#
# COMPACT_ATOMS: atom_id res chain seq x y z
N MET A 1 -14.84 -20.05 -0.40
CA MET A 1 -13.54 -19.41 -0.65
C MET A 1 -13.80 -18.33 -1.68
N MET A 2 -13.42 -17.11 -1.41
CA MET A 2 -13.63 -15.96 -2.30
C MET A 2 -12.78 -16.15 -3.57
N ASP A 3 -13.34 -15.84 -4.73
CA ASP A 3 -12.59 -15.84 -6.00
C ASP A 3 -12.00 -14.47 -6.23
N PHE A 4 -10.82 -14.23 -5.65
CA PHE A 4 -10.15 -12.93 -5.68
C PHE A 4 -9.79 -12.44 -7.09
N GLU A 5 -9.63 -13.34 -8.06
CA GLU A 5 -9.26 -12.98 -9.45
C GLU A 5 -10.43 -12.34 -10.21
N ASN A 6 -11.66 -12.62 -9.79
CA ASN A 6 -12.88 -12.06 -10.39
C ASN A 6 -13.48 -10.87 -9.64
N GLU A 7 -12.86 -10.45 -8.52
CA GLU A 7 -13.32 -9.28 -7.77
C GLU A 7 -12.78 -7.99 -8.37
N LYS A 8 -13.67 -7.10 -8.79
CA LYS A 8 -13.32 -5.84 -9.50
C LYS A 8 -12.39 -4.90 -8.71
N ASN A 9 -12.46 -4.99 -7.39
CA ASN A 9 -11.70 -4.10 -6.50
C ASN A 9 -10.43 -4.76 -5.95
N ILE A 10 -10.06 -5.94 -6.44
CA ILE A 10 -8.85 -6.65 -6.03
C ILE A 10 -7.97 -6.89 -7.25
N THR A 11 -6.74 -6.41 -7.18
CA THR A 11 -5.73 -6.62 -8.21
C THR A 11 -4.57 -7.41 -7.63
N ILE A 12 -4.33 -8.61 -8.14
CA ILE A 12 -3.16 -9.43 -7.80
C ILE A 12 -2.18 -9.35 -8.96
N PHE A 13 -0.98 -8.86 -8.70
CA PHE A 13 0.03 -8.68 -9.73
C PHE A 13 0.66 -9.99 -10.17
N THR A 14 0.70 -10.21 -11.48
CA THR A 14 1.39 -11.36 -12.10
C THR A 14 2.63 -10.93 -12.88
N HIS A 15 2.96 -9.64 -12.87
CA HIS A 15 4.08 -9.08 -13.64
C HIS A 15 5.41 -9.72 -13.23
N PRO A 16 6.22 -10.27 -14.17
CA PRO A 16 7.42 -11.05 -13.84
C PRO A 16 8.47 -10.26 -13.04
N LEU A 17 8.60 -8.94 -13.24
CA LEU A 17 9.52 -8.12 -12.44
C LEU A 17 9.07 -8.02 -10.98
N ILE A 18 7.79 -7.88 -10.72
CA ILE A 18 7.25 -7.84 -9.35
C ILE A 18 7.51 -9.19 -8.68
N GLN A 19 7.14 -10.29 -9.34
CA GLN A 19 7.32 -11.65 -8.81
C GLN A 19 8.79 -11.97 -8.56
N HIS A 20 9.69 -11.59 -9.47
CA HIS A 20 11.14 -11.77 -9.29
C HIS A 20 11.65 -11.02 -8.05
N LYS A 21 11.27 -9.75 -7.88
CA LYS A 21 11.69 -8.95 -6.73
C LYS A 21 11.13 -9.50 -5.41
N ILE A 22 9.88 -9.95 -5.39
CA ILE A 22 9.27 -10.62 -4.23
C ILE A 22 10.03 -11.90 -3.91
N SER A 23 10.46 -12.69 -4.90
CA SER A 23 11.25 -13.90 -4.67
C SER A 23 12.58 -13.61 -3.96
N ILE A 24 13.29 -12.56 -4.35
CA ILE A 24 14.52 -12.11 -3.67
C ILE A 24 14.20 -11.59 -2.27
N LEU A 25 13.13 -10.79 -2.14
CA LEU A 25 12.67 -10.23 -0.87
C LEU A 25 12.40 -11.30 0.19
N ARG A 26 11.82 -12.45 -0.22
CA ARG A 26 11.49 -13.57 0.65
C ARG A 26 12.72 -14.29 1.20
N ASP A 27 13.83 -14.33 0.47
CA ASP A 27 15.02 -15.08 0.89
C ASP A 27 15.52 -14.55 2.25
N LYS A 28 15.67 -15.46 3.21
CA LYS A 28 16.21 -15.14 4.54
C LYS A 28 17.64 -14.57 4.51
N LYS A 29 18.37 -14.75 3.41
CA LYS A 29 19.72 -14.22 3.21
C LYS A 29 19.70 -12.77 2.74
N THR A 30 18.57 -12.25 2.25
CA THR A 30 18.44 -10.86 1.81
C THR A 30 18.64 -9.93 3.00
N GLY A 31 19.72 -9.17 2.99
CA GLY A 31 20.08 -8.25 4.07
C GLY A 31 19.17 -7.01 4.12
N THR A 32 19.19 -6.32 5.25
CA THR A 32 18.31 -5.16 5.52
C THR A 32 18.39 -4.06 4.43
N ASN A 33 19.58 -3.77 3.90
CA ASN A 33 19.73 -2.73 2.88
C ASN A 33 19.08 -3.14 1.55
N GLU A 34 19.29 -4.37 1.12
CA GLU A 34 18.68 -4.91 -0.09
C GLU A 34 17.17 -5.07 0.08
N PHE A 35 16.73 -5.54 1.24
CA PHE A 35 15.29 -5.66 1.56
C PHE A 35 14.57 -4.32 1.44
N ARG A 36 15.13 -3.22 1.99
CA ARG A 36 14.55 -1.87 1.85
C ARG A 36 14.44 -1.43 0.39
N LYS A 37 15.49 -1.65 -0.40
CA LYS A 37 15.47 -1.30 -1.83
C LYS A 37 14.41 -2.08 -2.58
N LEU A 38 14.28 -3.38 -2.32
CA LEU A 38 13.27 -4.21 -2.96
C LEU A 38 11.84 -3.78 -2.60
N VAL A 39 11.60 -3.43 -1.33
CA VAL A 39 10.31 -2.90 -0.88
C VAL A 39 9.96 -1.60 -1.63
N GLU A 40 10.91 -0.68 -1.75
CA GLU A 40 10.75 0.57 -2.49
C GLU A 40 10.50 0.35 -3.98
N GLU A 41 11.27 -0.53 -4.62
CA GLU A 41 11.14 -0.87 -6.03
C GLU A 41 9.81 -1.58 -6.35
N ILE A 42 9.37 -2.50 -5.50
CA ILE A 42 8.07 -3.18 -5.65
C ILE A 42 6.94 -2.15 -5.48
N ALA A 43 7.00 -1.30 -4.45
CA ALA A 43 6.01 -0.26 -4.21
C ALA A 43 5.91 0.74 -5.38
N MET A 44 7.02 1.05 -6.06
CA MET A 44 7.03 1.86 -7.27
C MET A 44 6.30 1.16 -8.43
N LEU A 45 6.59 -0.12 -8.66
CA LEU A 45 5.95 -0.90 -9.74
C LEU A 45 4.45 -1.08 -9.51
N GLU A 46 4.06 -1.42 -8.30
CA GLU A 46 2.64 -1.53 -7.91
C GLU A 46 1.94 -0.16 -7.98
N GLY A 47 2.63 0.90 -7.52
CA GLY A 47 2.13 2.27 -7.54
C GLY A 47 1.86 2.78 -8.94
N PHE A 48 2.68 2.41 -9.92
CA PHE A 48 2.45 2.77 -11.33
C PHE A 48 1.08 2.28 -11.81
N GLU A 49 0.74 1.04 -11.52
CA GLU A 49 -0.55 0.47 -11.92
C GLU A 49 -1.70 1.01 -11.03
N ALA A 50 -1.48 1.05 -9.73
CA ALA A 50 -2.49 1.54 -8.78
C ALA A 50 -2.90 2.99 -9.01
N LEU A 51 -2.05 3.79 -9.67
CA LEU A 51 -2.30 5.21 -9.98
C LEU A 51 -2.71 5.44 -11.45
N SER A 52 -2.97 4.40 -12.23
CA SER A 52 -3.34 4.50 -13.64
C SER A 52 -4.66 5.24 -13.91
N ASP A 53 -5.53 5.36 -12.89
CA ASP A 53 -6.81 6.06 -12.94
C ASP A 53 -6.78 7.48 -12.35
N LEU A 54 -5.59 8.04 -12.09
CA LEU A 54 -5.49 9.42 -11.63
C LEU A 54 -6.08 10.38 -12.67
N PRO A 55 -6.94 11.33 -12.24
CA PRO A 55 -7.55 12.27 -13.16
C PRO A 55 -6.50 13.22 -13.76
N THR A 56 -6.64 13.51 -15.03
CA THR A 56 -5.81 14.49 -15.74
C THR A 56 -6.66 15.68 -16.21
N GLU A 57 -6.02 16.81 -16.41
CA GLU A 57 -6.59 18.01 -17.02
C GLU A 57 -5.64 18.54 -18.08
N ASP A 58 -6.20 19.14 -19.16
CA ASP A 58 -5.39 19.75 -20.20
C ASP A 58 -4.90 21.12 -19.74
N VAL A 59 -3.58 21.29 -19.76
CA VAL A 59 -2.89 22.52 -19.37
C VAL A 59 -2.10 23.06 -20.56
N GLU A 60 -2.20 24.37 -20.81
CA GLU A 60 -1.37 25.02 -21.79
C GLU A 60 0.07 25.10 -21.31
N ILE A 61 1.00 24.61 -22.12
CA ILE A 61 2.44 24.73 -21.89
C ILE A 61 3.14 25.30 -23.12
N GLU A 62 4.30 25.90 -22.92
CA GLU A 62 5.21 26.33 -23.97
C GLU A 62 6.36 25.31 -24.09
N THR A 63 6.47 24.67 -25.26
CA THR A 63 7.62 23.83 -25.61
C THR A 63 8.70 24.68 -26.26
N PRO A 64 9.92 24.18 -26.50
CA PRO A 64 10.92 24.90 -27.27
C PRO A 64 10.51 25.22 -28.72
N ILE A 65 9.41 24.68 -29.22
CA ILE A 65 8.95 24.81 -30.58
C ILE A 65 7.66 25.62 -30.67
N GLU A 66 6.65 25.30 -29.85
CA GLU A 66 5.32 25.94 -29.90
C GLU A 66 4.57 25.82 -28.58
N THR A 67 3.51 26.59 -28.41
CA THR A 67 2.53 26.47 -27.35
C THR A 67 1.54 25.36 -27.70
N CYS A 68 1.25 24.45 -26.73
CA CYS A 68 0.31 23.36 -26.94
C CYS A 68 -0.47 23.01 -25.63
N MET A 69 -1.62 22.38 -25.83
CA MET A 69 -2.37 21.76 -24.72
C MET A 69 -1.85 20.35 -24.45
N THR A 70 -1.62 20.00 -23.20
CA THR A 70 -1.09 18.69 -22.81
C THR A 70 -1.70 18.19 -21.50
N PRO A 71 -1.94 16.88 -21.34
CA PRO A 71 -2.53 16.33 -20.13
C PRO A 71 -1.53 16.36 -18.96
N MET A 72 -1.97 16.90 -17.84
CA MET A 72 -1.25 16.85 -16.57
C MET A 72 -2.15 16.25 -15.48
N ILE A 73 -1.55 15.61 -14.47
CA ILE A 73 -2.33 15.11 -13.32
C ILE A 73 -3.07 16.31 -12.69
N SER A 74 -4.39 16.21 -12.62
CA SER A 74 -5.24 17.29 -12.14
C SER A 74 -5.08 17.49 -10.63
N GLY A 75 -4.71 18.69 -10.24
CA GLY A 75 -4.57 19.09 -8.85
C GLY A 75 -3.43 18.36 -8.11
N ARG A 76 -3.27 18.68 -6.83
CA ARG A 76 -2.29 18.05 -5.92
C ARG A 76 -3.00 17.06 -5.01
N LYS A 77 -3.66 16.05 -5.58
CA LYS A 77 -4.70 15.29 -4.89
C LYS A 77 -4.26 13.91 -4.39
N LEU A 78 -2.99 13.55 -4.40
CA LEU A 78 -2.51 12.29 -3.86
C LEU A 78 -2.07 12.43 -2.40
N ALA A 79 -2.48 11.47 -1.56
CA ALA A 79 -1.98 11.26 -0.21
C ALA A 79 -1.49 9.82 -0.05
N ILE A 80 -0.28 9.65 0.49
CA ILE A 80 0.27 8.34 0.86
C ILE A 80 0.14 8.22 2.38
N VAL A 81 -0.44 7.14 2.85
CA VAL A 81 -0.69 6.91 4.29
C VAL A 81 -0.12 5.56 4.70
N PRO A 82 1.18 5.50 5.06
CA PRO A 82 1.76 4.27 5.60
C PRO A 82 1.18 3.91 6.97
N ILE A 83 0.90 2.62 7.16
CA ILE A 83 0.68 2.06 8.49
C ILE A 83 2.05 1.85 9.13
N LEU A 84 2.31 2.58 10.20
CA LEU A 84 3.59 2.53 10.90
C LEU A 84 3.77 1.18 11.60
N ARG A 85 4.95 0.61 11.60
CA ARG A 85 6.25 1.08 11.06
C ARG A 85 6.50 0.65 9.61
N ALA A 86 6.11 -0.60 9.25
CA ALA A 86 6.54 -1.26 8.03
C ALA A 86 6.11 -0.54 6.74
N GLY A 87 4.92 0.06 6.72
CA GLY A 87 4.41 0.82 5.58
C GLY A 87 5.31 1.97 5.11
N LEU A 88 6.16 2.51 6.01
CA LEU A 88 7.13 3.55 5.64
C LEU A 88 8.08 3.10 4.52
N GLY A 89 8.43 1.81 4.46
CA GLY A 89 9.33 1.29 3.44
C GLY A 89 8.80 1.45 2.01
N MET A 90 7.48 1.57 1.83
CA MET A 90 6.84 1.69 0.52
C MET A 90 6.71 3.16 0.04
N VAL A 91 6.83 4.14 0.95
CA VAL A 91 6.53 5.55 0.68
C VAL A 91 7.41 6.13 -0.42
N ASN A 92 8.72 5.89 -0.35
CA ASN A 92 9.67 6.47 -1.31
C ASN A 92 9.43 5.98 -2.75
N GLY A 93 9.04 4.72 -2.92
CA GLY A 93 8.70 4.16 -4.24
C GLY A 93 7.54 4.92 -4.90
N ILE A 94 6.51 5.27 -4.13
CA ILE A 94 5.36 6.03 -4.65
C ILE A 94 5.72 7.51 -4.83
N LEU A 95 6.50 8.10 -3.91
CA LEU A 95 6.98 9.48 -4.05
C LEU A 95 7.89 9.67 -5.28
N ALA A 96 8.62 8.63 -5.70
CA ALA A 96 9.41 8.68 -6.93
C ALA A 96 8.52 8.85 -8.19
N LEU A 97 7.28 8.31 -8.17
CA LEU A 97 6.30 8.48 -9.25
C LEU A 97 5.59 9.83 -9.15
N VAL A 98 5.18 10.24 -7.96
CA VAL A 98 4.42 11.47 -7.72
C VAL A 98 5.07 12.28 -6.59
N PRO A 99 6.15 13.04 -6.87
CA PRO A 99 6.90 13.78 -5.83
C PRO A 99 6.08 14.85 -5.09
N SER A 100 4.98 15.30 -5.69
CA SER A 100 4.06 16.29 -5.09
C SER A 100 3.05 15.67 -4.10
N ALA A 101 3.00 14.33 -3.96
CA ALA A 101 2.11 13.65 -3.03
C ALA A 101 2.35 14.12 -1.59
N LYS A 102 1.27 14.19 -0.82
CA LYS A 102 1.38 14.44 0.62
C LYS A 102 1.48 13.12 1.38
N VAL A 103 2.19 13.12 2.50
CA VAL A 103 2.34 11.93 3.34
C VAL A 103 1.65 12.17 4.67
N GLY A 104 0.70 11.31 5.01
CA GLY A 104 0.13 11.19 6.35
C GLY A 104 0.68 9.94 7.03
N HIS A 105 0.40 9.76 8.32
CA HIS A 105 0.87 8.60 9.04
C HIS A 105 -0.23 8.09 9.98
N ILE A 106 -0.39 6.77 10.02
CA ILE A 106 -1.23 6.10 11.02
C ILE A 106 -0.35 5.11 11.77
N GLY A 107 -0.26 5.30 13.09
CA GLY A 107 0.47 4.43 13.98
C GLY A 107 -0.47 3.50 14.72
N MET A 108 -0.19 2.20 14.66
CA MET A 108 -0.92 1.16 15.35
C MET A 108 0.04 0.18 15.99
N TYR A 109 -0.31 -0.34 17.16
CA TYR A 109 0.35 -1.50 17.72
C TYR A 109 -0.68 -2.59 17.98
N ARG A 110 -0.22 -3.83 18.03
CA ARG A 110 -1.06 -4.97 18.37
C ARG A 110 -1.08 -5.12 19.87
N ASN A 111 -2.27 -5.13 20.45
CA ASN A 111 -2.42 -5.48 21.86
C ASN A 111 -1.97 -6.94 22.07
N GLU A 112 -1.06 -7.18 23.02
CA GLU A 112 -0.47 -8.50 23.25
C GLU A 112 -1.48 -9.52 23.80
N GLU A 113 -2.52 -9.06 24.53
CA GLU A 113 -3.53 -9.92 25.13
C GLU A 113 -4.69 -10.20 24.19
N THR A 114 -5.22 -9.16 23.52
CA THR A 114 -6.41 -9.29 22.66
C THR A 114 -6.08 -9.53 21.20
N HIS A 115 -4.82 -9.31 20.81
CA HIS A 115 -4.35 -9.30 19.43
C HIS A 115 -5.09 -8.28 18.51
N GLU A 116 -5.82 -7.35 19.10
CA GLU A 116 -6.51 -6.29 18.38
C GLU A 116 -5.56 -5.10 18.11
N PRO A 117 -5.70 -4.42 16.96
CA PRO A 117 -4.93 -3.22 16.67
C PRO A 117 -5.40 -2.05 17.54
N VAL A 118 -4.46 -1.33 18.14
CA VAL A 118 -4.70 -0.14 18.96
C VAL A 118 -4.04 1.06 18.30
N PRO A 119 -4.82 2.07 17.87
CA PRO A 119 -4.26 3.28 17.28
C PRO A 119 -3.58 4.14 18.36
N TYR A 120 -2.37 4.62 18.08
CA TYR A 120 -1.65 5.55 18.95
C TYR A 120 -1.28 6.87 18.25
N TYR A 121 -1.38 6.92 16.92
CA TYR A 121 -1.03 8.11 16.15
C TYR A 121 -1.83 8.15 14.84
N CYS A 122 -2.41 9.31 14.55
CA CYS A 122 -3.07 9.58 13.27
C CYS A 122 -2.85 11.04 12.90
N LYS A 123 -2.12 11.29 11.82
CA LYS A 123 -1.95 12.63 11.25
C LYS A 123 -2.04 12.55 9.74
N LEU A 124 -3.10 13.10 9.19
CA LEU A 124 -3.42 13.04 7.76
C LEU A 124 -3.28 14.42 7.11
N PRO A 125 -2.96 14.49 5.80
CA PRO A 125 -2.95 15.73 5.04
C PRO A 125 -4.34 16.36 4.96
N HIS A 126 -4.43 17.67 5.08
CA HIS A 126 -5.69 18.39 4.94
C HIS A 126 -5.72 19.20 3.62
N PRO A 127 -6.86 19.26 2.92
CA PRO A 127 -8.07 18.43 3.06
C PRO A 127 -7.84 17.00 2.56
N ILE A 128 -8.30 15.99 3.31
CA ILE A 128 -8.13 14.58 2.94
C ILE A 128 -9.25 14.09 2.00
N GLU A 129 -10.43 14.70 2.12
CA GLU A 129 -11.65 14.38 1.36
C GLU A 129 -11.54 14.64 -0.14
N GLU A 130 -10.56 15.46 -0.55
CA GLU A 130 -10.30 15.79 -1.96
C GLU A 130 -9.19 14.94 -2.59
N ARG A 131 -8.64 13.98 -1.85
CA ARG A 131 -7.45 13.24 -2.26
C ARG A 131 -7.75 11.79 -2.60
N THR A 132 -7.06 11.27 -3.60
CA THR A 132 -6.84 9.83 -3.73
C THR A 132 -5.86 9.43 -2.64
N ILE A 133 -6.23 8.45 -1.82
CA ILE A 133 -5.46 8.04 -0.65
C ILE A 133 -4.91 6.65 -0.89
N VAL A 134 -3.58 6.52 -0.86
CA VAL A 134 -2.89 5.22 -0.96
C VAL A 134 -2.41 4.83 0.44
N VAL A 135 -3.08 3.86 1.03
CA VAL A 135 -2.67 3.24 2.29
C VAL A 135 -1.65 2.14 1.98
N THR A 136 -0.51 2.16 2.66
CA THR A 136 0.56 1.19 2.41
C THR A 136 0.91 0.38 3.64
N ASP A 137 0.99 -0.93 3.48
CA ASP A 137 1.55 -1.88 4.44
C ASP A 137 2.17 -3.04 3.65
N PRO A 138 3.44 -3.42 3.84
CA PRO A 138 4.04 -4.54 3.10
C PRO A 138 3.29 -5.87 3.24
N MET A 139 2.55 -6.07 4.32
CA MET A 139 1.90 -7.34 4.63
C MET A 139 0.42 -7.16 4.99
N LEU A 140 -0.46 -7.83 4.27
CA LEU A 140 -1.87 -7.98 4.63
C LEU A 140 -2.09 -9.39 5.20
N ALA A 141 -1.79 -9.56 6.49
CA ALA A 141 -1.91 -10.84 7.19
C ALA A 141 -3.34 -11.10 7.67
N THR A 142 -3.69 -10.64 8.88
CA THR A 142 -5.05 -10.81 9.44
C THR A 142 -6.04 -9.74 8.98
N GLY A 143 -5.58 -8.67 8.36
CA GLY A 143 -6.39 -7.56 7.89
C GLY A 143 -6.84 -6.56 8.96
N GLY A 144 -6.58 -6.81 10.25
CA GLY A 144 -7.04 -5.93 11.34
C GLY A 144 -6.51 -4.50 11.21
N SER A 145 -5.18 -4.33 11.12
CA SER A 145 -4.56 -3.00 11.01
C SER A 145 -5.00 -2.24 9.76
N ALA A 146 -5.20 -2.93 8.64
CA ALA A 146 -5.69 -2.31 7.40
C ALA A 146 -7.12 -1.80 7.55
N VAL A 147 -8.02 -2.60 8.14
CA VAL A 147 -9.41 -2.21 8.42
C VAL A 147 -9.45 -0.98 9.31
N ASP A 148 -8.75 -1.01 10.45
CA ASP A 148 -8.80 0.11 11.41
C ASP A 148 -8.15 1.38 10.86
N ALA A 149 -7.08 1.26 10.06
CA ALA A 149 -6.48 2.41 9.40
C ALA A 149 -7.47 3.08 8.43
N ILE A 150 -8.16 2.28 7.63
CA ILE A 150 -9.16 2.76 6.68
C ILE A 150 -10.37 3.36 7.40
N ASP A 151 -10.82 2.76 8.50
CA ASP A 151 -11.85 3.33 9.36
C ASP A 151 -11.49 4.74 9.86
N GLN A 152 -10.24 4.93 10.32
CA GLN A 152 -9.77 6.24 10.76
C GLN A 152 -9.76 7.26 9.62
N ILE A 153 -9.33 6.86 8.42
CA ILE A 153 -9.33 7.73 7.24
C ILE A 153 -10.76 8.13 6.86
N LYS A 154 -11.69 7.17 6.85
CA LYS A 154 -13.12 7.43 6.55
C LYS A 154 -13.78 8.31 7.59
N LYS A 155 -13.47 8.16 8.87
CA LYS A 155 -13.97 9.01 9.96
C LYS A 155 -13.65 10.50 9.77
N VAL A 156 -12.52 10.82 9.13
CA VAL A 156 -12.12 12.21 8.83
C VAL A 156 -12.45 12.65 7.41
N GLY A 157 -13.26 11.87 6.69
CA GLY A 157 -13.81 12.26 5.39
C GLY A 157 -13.09 11.71 4.17
N GLY A 158 -12.07 10.85 4.33
CA GLY A 158 -11.40 10.19 3.20
C GLY A 158 -12.36 9.27 2.43
N LYS A 159 -12.38 9.38 1.09
CA LYS A 159 -13.36 8.70 0.23
C LYS A 159 -12.72 7.79 -0.82
N GLN A 160 -11.74 8.29 -1.55
CA GLN A 160 -11.06 7.53 -2.62
C GLN A 160 -9.85 6.84 -2.02
N ILE A 161 -10.03 5.60 -1.59
CA ILE A 161 -9.01 4.86 -0.84
C ILE A 161 -8.55 3.64 -1.65
N LYS A 162 -7.25 3.49 -1.77
CA LYS A 162 -6.54 2.34 -2.31
C LYS A 162 -5.66 1.76 -1.23
N PHE A 163 -5.61 0.46 -1.12
CA PHE A 163 -4.71 -0.24 -0.21
C PHE A 163 -3.67 -1.00 -1.03
N MET A 164 -2.40 -0.86 -0.70
CA MET A 164 -1.29 -1.54 -1.38
C MET A 164 -0.48 -2.38 -0.41
N CYS A 165 -0.22 -3.64 -0.77
CA CYS A 165 0.66 -4.52 0.00
C CYS A 165 1.48 -5.44 -0.91
N ILE A 166 2.70 -5.77 -0.47
CA ILE A 166 3.63 -6.63 -1.22
C ILE A 166 3.18 -8.08 -1.18
N ILE A 167 2.80 -8.57 0.01
CA ILE A 167 2.23 -9.92 0.16
C ILE A 167 0.95 -9.89 1.00
N ALA A 168 0.04 -10.80 0.69
CA ALA A 168 -1.21 -10.95 1.43
C ALA A 168 -1.52 -12.42 1.71
N ALA A 169 -2.28 -12.66 2.77
CA ALA A 169 -2.97 -13.93 3.00
C ALA A 169 -4.46 -13.79 2.62
N PRO A 170 -5.10 -14.85 2.13
CA PRO A 170 -6.52 -14.84 1.77
C PRO A 170 -7.42 -14.33 2.89
N GLU A 171 -7.13 -14.71 4.13
CA GLU A 171 -7.89 -14.31 5.33
C GLU A 171 -7.89 -12.79 5.54
N GLY A 172 -6.74 -12.15 5.31
CA GLY A 172 -6.61 -10.69 5.42
C GLY A 172 -7.32 -9.95 4.31
N VAL A 173 -7.22 -10.46 3.08
CA VAL A 173 -7.89 -9.87 1.91
C VAL A 173 -9.41 -9.96 2.08
N GLU A 174 -9.93 -11.13 2.46
CA GLU A 174 -11.36 -11.34 2.68
C GLU A 174 -11.89 -10.42 3.79
N LYS A 175 -11.17 -10.30 4.90
CA LYS A 175 -11.55 -9.40 6.01
C LYS A 175 -11.58 -7.94 5.58
N LEU A 176 -10.54 -7.47 4.88
CA LEU A 176 -10.46 -6.10 4.41
C LEU A 176 -11.56 -5.79 3.40
N HIS A 177 -11.74 -6.64 2.39
CA HIS A 177 -12.76 -6.47 1.36
C HIS A 177 -14.19 -6.49 1.94
N LYS A 178 -14.45 -7.37 2.92
CA LYS A 178 -15.75 -7.45 3.59
C LYS A 178 -16.06 -6.18 4.42
N ALA A 179 -15.06 -5.62 5.08
CA ALA A 179 -15.23 -4.41 5.88
C ALA A 179 -15.35 -3.15 4.99
N HIS A 180 -14.60 -3.12 3.89
CA HIS A 180 -14.50 -1.98 2.99
C HIS A 180 -14.60 -2.40 1.51
N PRO A 181 -15.78 -2.79 1.02
CA PRO A 181 -15.96 -3.27 -0.35
C PRO A 181 -15.74 -2.17 -1.42
N ASP A 182 -15.69 -0.92 -1.00
CA ASP A 182 -15.44 0.26 -1.82
C ASP A 182 -13.93 0.59 -1.99
N VAL A 183 -13.06 -0.11 -1.26
CA VAL A 183 -11.60 0.10 -1.32
C VAL A 183 -10.99 -0.79 -2.41
N GLN A 184 -10.16 -0.19 -3.25
CA GLN A 184 -9.35 -0.93 -4.21
C GLN A 184 -8.11 -1.51 -3.50
N ILE A 185 -7.89 -2.82 -3.67
CA ILE A 185 -6.80 -3.56 -3.01
C ILE A 185 -5.80 -4.03 -4.07
N TYR A 186 -4.54 -3.63 -3.93
CA TYR A 186 -3.44 -3.99 -4.81
C TYR A 186 -2.45 -4.88 -4.06
N ILE A 187 -2.19 -6.06 -4.60
CA ILE A 187 -1.44 -7.14 -3.93
C ILE A 187 -0.31 -7.62 -4.84
N GLY A 188 0.93 -7.47 -4.40
CA GLY A 188 2.10 -7.96 -5.13
C GLY A 188 2.08 -9.47 -5.33
N HIS A 189 1.74 -10.21 -4.28
CA HIS A 189 1.54 -11.67 -4.34
C HIS A 189 0.57 -12.15 -3.27
N LEU A 190 -0.39 -12.96 -3.66
CA LEU A 190 -1.30 -13.63 -2.73
C LEU A 190 -0.69 -14.96 -2.30
N ASP A 191 -0.35 -15.07 -1.03
CA ASP A 191 0.21 -16.27 -0.43
C ASP A 191 -0.87 -17.29 -0.05
N ARG A 192 -0.44 -18.48 0.41
CA ARG A 192 -1.35 -19.61 0.60
C ARG A 192 -2.32 -19.43 1.76
N GLU A 193 -1.82 -19.01 2.94
CA GLU A 193 -2.58 -19.00 4.20
C GLU A 193 -1.83 -18.29 5.32
N LEU A 194 -2.48 -18.12 6.47
CA LEU A 194 -1.83 -17.80 7.75
C LEU A 194 -1.51 -19.09 8.53
N ASN A 195 -0.35 -19.11 9.22
CA ASN A 195 -0.08 -20.16 10.20
C ASN A 195 -0.78 -19.88 11.57
N ALA A 196 -0.58 -20.78 12.54
CA ALA A 196 -1.17 -20.65 13.86
C ALA A 196 -0.75 -19.37 14.63
N ASP A 197 0.41 -18.80 14.31
CA ASP A 197 0.93 -17.58 14.91
C ASP A 197 0.54 -16.32 14.07
N ALA A 198 -0.37 -16.47 13.11
CA ALA A 198 -0.84 -15.43 12.21
C ALA A 198 0.25 -14.83 11.29
N TYR A 199 1.30 -15.61 10.97
CA TYR A 199 2.24 -15.27 9.91
C TYR A 199 1.77 -15.78 8.57
N ILE A 200 2.02 -14.98 7.52
CA ILE A 200 1.76 -15.35 6.12
C ILE A 200 2.68 -16.50 5.72
N CYS A 201 2.16 -17.53 5.05
CA CYS A 201 2.89 -18.69 4.55
C CYS A 201 2.77 -18.82 3.01
N PRO A 202 3.93 -18.88 2.28
CA PRO A 202 5.32 -18.96 2.76
C PRO A 202 5.86 -17.66 3.36
N GLY A 203 5.26 -16.49 3.06
CA GLY A 203 5.58 -15.22 3.67
C GLY A 203 6.99 -14.68 3.37
N LEU A 204 7.43 -13.77 4.21
CA LEU A 204 8.76 -13.14 4.19
C LEU A 204 9.31 -12.85 5.60
N GLY A 205 8.65 -13.36 6.65
CA GLY A 205 8.95 -13.05 8.04
C GLY A 205 8.29 -11.75 8.50
N ASP A 206 8.89 -11.04 9.45
CA ASP A 206 8.43 -9.71 9.89
C ASP A 206 9.04 -8.62 8.98
N ALA A 207 8.20 -7.93 8.22
CA ALA A 207 8.66 -6.90 7.29
C ALA A 207 9.24 -5.69 8.02
N GLY A 208 8.67 -5.28 9.16
CA GLY A 208 9.18 -4.17 9.95
C GLY A 208 10.58 -4.44 10.46
N ASP A 209 10.82 -5.59 11.05
CA ASP A 209 12.14 -5.98 11.54
C ASP A 209 13.15 -6.08 10.40
N ARG A 210 12.76 -6.64 9.26
CA ARG A 210 13.65 -6.75 8.08
C ARG A 210 13.96 -5.40 7.43
N ILE A 211 12.98 -4.47 7.39
CA ILE A 211 13.18 -3.10 6.87
C ILE A 211 14.10 -2.30 7.79
N PHE A 212 13.90 -2.39 9.11
CA PHE A 212 14.59 -1.53 10.06
C PHE A 212 15.81 -2.17 10.74
N GLY A 213 15.99 -3.48 10.59
CA GLY A 213 17.10 -4.20 11.19
C GLY A 213 16.98 -4.29 12.72
N THR A 214 15.75 -4.49 13.23
CA THR A 214 15.45 -4.49 14.67
C THR A 214 15.53 -5.87 15.33
N LYS A 215 15.87 -6.91 14.58
CA LYS A 215 16.21 -8.26 15.07
C LYS A 215 17.43 -8.78 14.34
#